data_dce7b5b83543033c4c1e979d3324e297
#
_entry.id   dce7b5b83543033c4c1e979d3324e297
#
_cell.length_a   1.000
_cell.length_b   1.000
_cell.length_c   1.000
_cell.angle_alpha   90.00
_cell.angle_beta   90.00
_cell.angle_gamma   90.00
#
_symmetry.space_group_name_H-M   'P 1'
#
loop_
_entity.id
_entity.type
_entity.pdbx_description
1 polymer ?
#
loop_
_entity_poly.entity_id
_entity_poly.type
_entity_poly.pdbx_seq_one_letter_code
_entity_poly.pdbx_strand_id
1 'polypeptide(L)'
;MKETTAYLITNVLFNVTPGASYVRGTQVATKTGTSSYDEDRLRKEGISLDAIQDSWVVTYNPDYTIAFWNGYDELTKDNYIKMAASTAHRNKIQSLIVGKIFNTGSKFKVPKGLVQKEVELETIPARLASDYTPKALRETHYFISGTEPTEVSNRFSELSNPTDLNVVENGSQAKLSWTGISLPSAVDKTYLTDYFNTSFSIYAEKSLNQRLEYNTNNIGEFGYDIYLKSGTNLTYVGFTTNTSYTIDNTTNYDSVVVKSAYSIFKDNSSSGLTANLKGSSTDFVIELKAVGTKNGNWIHPTYQINETVPDLGLKTIKFLVNSLDVTDTISKDNMKYEIYDCTNTCTKVDKVNTSKESEYEIRYSINYLGTTHKETRYVHVK
;
A
#
# COMPACT_ATOMS: atom_id res chain seq x y z
N MET A 1 -5.05 -33.42 -24.22
CA MET A 1 -4.89 -32.25 -23.33
C MET A 1 -3.41 -32.15 -22.95
N LYS A 2 -2.84 -30.93 -22.82
CA LYS A 2 -1.47 -30.77 -22.34
C LYS A 2 -1.41 -31.06 -20.84
N GLU A 3 -0.31 -31.64 -20.35
CA GLU A 3 -0.13 -31.96 -18.91
C GLU A 3 -0.28 -30.72 -18.02
N THR A 4 0.25 -29.56 -18.44
CA THR A 4 0.10 -28.28 -17.72
C THR A 4 -1.35 -27.86 -17.57
N THR A 5 -2.15 -27.97 -18.64
CA THR A 5 -3.60 -27.68 -18.59
C THR A 5 -4.35 -28.63 -17.68
N ALA A 6 -4.06 -29.94 -17.77
CA ALA A 6 -4.66 -30.94 -16.91
C ALA A 6 -4.37 -30.68 -15.44
N TYR A 7 -3.12 -30.34 -15.11
CA TYR A 7 -2.73 -30.01 -13.73
C TYR A 7 -3.40 -28.74 -13.22
N LEU A 8 -3.48 -27.67 -14.03
CA LEU A 8 -4.14 -26.42 -13.62
C LEU A 8 -5.61 -26.65 -13.32
N ILE A 9 -6.34 -27.40 -14.17
CA ILE A 9 -7.73 -27.78 -13.90
C ILE A 9 -7.83 -28.59 -12.61
N THR A 10 -6.96 -29.59 -12.43
CA THR A 10 -6.93 -30.41 -11.22
C THR A 10 -6.64 -29.57 -9.98
N ASN A 11 -5.71 -28.62 -10.07
CA ASN A 11 -5.37 -27.71 -8.96
C ASN A 11 -6.57 -26.83 -8.54
N VAL A 12 -7.35 -26.34 -9.49
CA VAL A 12 -8.61 -25.64 -9.18
C VAL A 12 -9.58 -26.58 -8.46
N LEU A 13 -9.68 -27.85 -8.90
CA LEU A 13 -10.60 -28.82 -8.34
C LEU A 13 -10.22 -29.34 -6.95
N PHE A 14 -8.97 -29.19 -6.50
CA PHE A 14 -8.59 -29.46 -5.10
C PHE A 14 -9.30 -28.52 -4.13
N ASN A 15 -9.48 -27.26 -4.54
CA ASN A 15 -10.00 -26.19 -3.71
C ASN A 15 -11.55 -26.13 -3.75
N VAL A 16 -12.16 -26.85 -4.70
CA VAL A 16 -13.61 -27.01 -4.80
C VAL A 16 -14.03 -28.29 -4.06
N THR A 17 -13.70 -28.39 -2.78
CA THR A 17 -14.11 -29.55 -1.98
C THR A 17 -15.54 -29.41 -1.49
N PRO A 18 -16.51 -30.16 -2.02
CA PRO A 18 -17.67 -30.51 -1.21
C PRO A 18 -17.12 -31.27 0.00
N GLY A 19 -17.56 -30.96 1.21
CA GLY A 19 -17.05 -31.51 2.48
C GLY A 19 -16.92 -33.04 2.62
N ALA A 20 -17.22 -33.77 1.56
CA ALA A 20 -17.18 -35.20 1.41
C ALA A 20 -15.88 -35.78 0.79
N SER A 21 -14.99 -34.93 0.24
CA SER A 21 -13.87 -35.39 -0.57
C SER A 21 -12.50 -35.26 0.11
N TYR A 22 -12.48 -34.91 1.39
CA TYR A 22 -11.22 -34.74 2.12
C TYR A 22 -10.70 -36.15 2.58
N VAL A 23 -9.48 -36.46 2.15
CA VAL A 23 -8.73 -37.62 2.67
C VAL A 23 -7.36 -37.12 3.13
N ARG A 24 -7.06 -37.33 4.41
CA ARG A 24 -5.80 -36.83 5.00
C ARG A 24 -4.58 -37.38 4.24
N GLY A 25 -3.72 -36.50 3.79
CA GLY A 25 -2.47 -36.84 3.12
C GLY A 25 -2.58 -37.17 1.63
N THR A 26 -3.79 -37.36 1.09
CA THR A 26 -4.02 -37.62 -0.34
C THR A 26 -4.58 -36.39 -1.01
N GLN A 27 -4.11 -36.03 -2.22
CA GLN A 27 -4.73 -34.99 -3.04
C GLN A 27 -5.91 -35.58 -3.80
N VAL A 28 -7.08 -35.00 -3.62
CA VAL A 28 -8.34 -35.42 -4.24
C VAL A 28 -8.98 -34.27 -4.95
N ALA A 29 -9.26 -34.43 -6.22
CA ALA A 29 -9.98 -33.47 -7.06
C ALA A 29 -11.42 -33.93 -7.26
N THR A 30 -12.37 -32.99 -7.15
CA THR A 30 -13.79 -33.30 -7.25
C THR A 30 -14.53 -32.28 -8.07
N LYS A 31 -15.49 -32.73 -8.90
CA LYS A 31 -16.45 -31.89 -9.60
C LYS A 31 -17.83 -32.49 -9.56
N THR A 32 -18.80 -31.68 -9.19
CA THR A 32 -20.22 -32.03 -9.26
C THR A 32 -20.82 -31.59 -10.60
N GLY A 33 -21.84 -32.29 -11.06
CA GLY A 33 -22.68 -31.91 -12.20
C GLY A 33 -24.13 -32.11 -11.84
N THR A 34 -24.96 -31.11 -12.11
CA THR A 34 -26.41 -31.22 -11.89
C THR A 34 -27.11 -30.63 -13.11
N SER A 35 -28.07 -31.37 -13.69
CA SER A 35 -28.94 -30.85 -14.69
C SER A 35 -30.35 -30.72 -14.13
N SER A 36 -31.06 -29.70 -14.59
CA SER A 36 -32.45 -29.43 -14.22
C SER A 36 -33.38 -29.75 -15.38
N TYR A 37 -34.60 -30.06 -15.06
CA TYR A 37 -35.67 -30.12 -16.06
C TYR A 37 -36.13 -28.71 -16.43
N ASP A 38 -36.79 -28.61 -17.58
CA ASP A 38 -37.48 -27.40 -18.00
C ASP A 38 -38.62 -27.08 -17.03
N GLU A 39 -38.72 -25.84 -16.55
CA GLU A 39 -39.69 -25.43 -15.54
C GLU A 39 -41.14 -25.51 -16.05
N ASP A 40 -41.38 -25.17 -17.32
CA ASP A 40 -42.73 -25.23 -17.91
C ASP A 40 -43.21 -26.67 -17.98
N ARG A 41 -42.32 -27.61 -18.28
CA ARG A 41 -42.61 -29.04 -18.23
C ARG A 41 -42.99 -29.48 -16.81
N LEU A 42 -42.17 -29.07 -15.80
CA LEU A 42 -42.45 -29.41 -14.40
C LEU A 42 -43.83 -28.88 -13.96
N ARG A 43 -44.18 -27.63 -14.31
CA ARG A 43 -45.46 -27.01 -14.01
C ARG A 43 -46.61 -27.75 -14.68
N LYS A 44 -46.47 -28.08 -15.96
CA LYS A 44 -47.48 -28.81 -16.74
C LYS A 44 -47.76 -30.19 -16.19
N GLU A 45 -46.72 -30.89 -15.75
CA GLU A 45 -46.83 -32.24 -15.21
C GLU A 45 -47.12 -32.28 -13.70
N GLY A 46 -47.23 -31.12 -13.03
CA GLY A 46 -47.48 -31.01 -11.59
C GLY A 46 -46.38 -31.57 -10.73
N ILE A 47 -45.12 -31.44 -11.19
CA ILE A 47 -43.93 -31.88 -10.51
C ILE A 47 -43.26 -30.69 -9.78
N SER A 48 -42.58 -30.95 -8.70
CA SER A 48 -41.87 -29.91 -7.92
C SER A 48 -40.81 -29.21 -8.76
N LEU A 49 -40.74 -27.87 -8.66
CA LEU A 49 -39.76 -27.06 -9.41
C LEU A 49 -38.29 -27.28 -8.94
N ASP A 50 -38.07 -27.90 -7.78
CA ASP A 50 -36.78 -28.31 -7.31
C ASP A 50 -36.37 -29.71 -7.79
N ALA A 51 -37.15 -30.35 -8.70
CA ALA A 51 -36.80 -31.58 -9.34
C ALA A 51 -35.57 -31.42 -10.25
N ILE A 52 -34.64 -32.34 -10.15
CA ILE A 52 -33.45 -32.41 -10.99
C ILE A 52 -33.42 -33.69 -11.81
N GLN A 53 -32.83 -33.59 -13.00
CA GLN A 53 -32.70 -34.71 -13.91
C GLN A 53 -31.54 -35.62 -13.53
N ASP A 54 -30.33 -34.98 -13.39
CA ASP A 54 -29.13 -35.70 -13.10
C ASP A 54 -28.38 -35.10 -11.92
N SER A 55 -27.83 -35.92 -11.10
CA SER A 55 -26.90 -35.54 -10.04
C SER A 55 -25.64 -36.35 -10.14
N TRP A 56 -24.62 -35.74 -10.72
CA TRP A 56 -23.28 -36.33 -10.90
C TRP A 56 -22.29 -35.84 -9.87
N VAL A 57 -21.34 -36.68 -9.54
CA VAL A 57 -20.06 -36.28 -8.96
C VAL A 57 -18.94 -37.18 -9.53
N VAL A 58 -17.88 -36.54 -9.98
CA VAL A 58 -16.64 -37.23 -10.36
C VAL A 58 -15.57 -36.80 -9.39
N THR A 59 -14.91 -37.81 -8.81
CA THR A 59 -13.82 -37.63 -7.84
C THR A 59 -12.64 -38.46 -8.29
N TYR A 60 -11.44 -37.91 -8.27
CA TYR A 60 -10.23 -38.63 -8.67
C TYR A 60 -9.00 -38.19 -7.86
N ASN A 61 -8.07 -39.11 -7.75
CA ASN A 61 -6.70 -38.89 -7.29
C ASN A 61 -5.74 -39.48 -8.35
N PRO A 62 -4.41 -39.49 -8.14
CA PRO A 62 -3.49 -40.10 -9.11
C PRO A 62 -3.74 -41.59 -9.40
N ASP A 63 -4.38 -42.33 -8.50
CA ASP A 63 -4.53 -43.79 -8.56
C ASP A 63 -5.92 -44.23 -9.06
N TYR A 64 -6.98 -43.48 -8.71
CA TYR A 64 -8.37 -43.87 -8.94
C TYR A 64 -9.23 -42.71 -9.43
N THR A 65 -10.24 -43.08 -10.21
CA THR A 65 -11.35 -42.17 -10.60
C THR A 65 -12.66 -42.84 -10.29
N ILE A 66 -13.57 -42.14 -9.62
CA ILE A 66 -14.92 -42.57 -9.32
C ILE A 66 -15.90 -41.57 -9.91
N ALA A 67 -16.85 -42.09 -10.68
CA ALA A 67 -18.02 -41.36 -11.12
C ALA A 67 -19.27 -41.92 -10.45
N PHE A 68 -20.02 -41.08 -9.79
CA PHE A 68 -21.29 -41.47 -9.17
C PHE A 68 -22.42 -40.64 -9.79
N TRP A 69 -23.46 -41.33 -10.18
CA TRP A 69 -24.70 -40.75 -10.71
C TRP A 69 -25.88 -41.14 -9.82
N ASN A 70 -26.81 -40.23 -9.66
CA ASN A 70 -28.08 -40.41 -9.00
C ASN A 70 -29.14 -39.66 -9.79
N GLY A 71 -30.18 -40.39 -10.24
CA GLY A 71 -31.21 -39.87 -11.09
C GLY A 71 -32.28 -40.91 -11.34
N TYR A 72 -33.27 -40.55 -12.17
CA TYR A 72 -34.24 -41.47 -12.73
C TYR A 72 -34.16 -41.38 -14.26
N ASP A 73 -34.32 -42.53 -14.93
CA ASP A 73 -34.33 -42.60 -16.41
C ASP A 73 -35.52 -41.87 -17.01
N GLU A 74 -36.65 -41.88 -16.31
CA GLU A 74 -37.87 -41.21 -16.73
C GLU A 74 -38.44 -40.33 -15.62
N LEU A 75 -38.82 -39.11 -15.97
CA LEU A 75 -39.48 -38.17 -15.08
C LEU A 75 -40.96 -38.47 -15.04
N THR A 76 -41.47 -38.77 -13.86
CA THR A 76 -42.91 -38.88 -13.57
C THR A 76 -43.23 -38.19 -12.25
N LYS A 77 -44.55 -38.07 -11.90
CA LYS A 77 -44.95 -37.52 -10.59
C LYS A 77 -44.38 -38.31 -9.41
N ASP A 78 -44.10 -39.58 -9.59
CA ASP A 78 -43.61 -40.48 -8.56
C ASP A 78 -42.10 -40.74 -8.65
N ASN A 79 -41.50 -40.47 -9.81
CA ASN A 79 -40.08 -40.68 -10.09
C ASN A 79 -39.38 -39.39 -10.39
N TYR A 80 -38.96 -38.66 -9.36
CA TYR A 80 -38.04 -37.54 -9.44
C TYR A 80 -37.23 -37.36 -8.16
N ILE A 81 -36.12 -36.68 -8.26
CA ILE A 81 -35.24 -36.38 -7.12
C ILE A 81 -35.26 -34.87 -6.92
N LYS A 82 -35.38 -34.45 -5.65
CA LYS A 82 -35.19 -33.06 -5.24
C LYS A 82 -33.74 -32.73 -5.06
N MET A 83 -33.36 -31.52 -5.42
CA MET A 83 -31.96 -31.01 -5.32
C MET A 83 -31.32 -31.28 -3.95
N ALA A 84 -32.01 -30.93 -2.86
CA ALA A 84 -31.52 -31.09 -1.51
C ALA A 84 -31.25 -32.56 -1.14
N ALA A 85 -32.20 -33.45 -1.42
CA ALA A 85 -32.10 -34.88 -1.15
C ALA A 85 -30.96 -35.54 -1.97
N SER A 86 -30.90 -35.19 -3.25
CA SER A 86 -29.83 -35.66 -4.13
C SER A 86 -28.42 -35.25 -3.64
N THR A 87 -28.26 -33.96 -3.26
CA THR A 87 -26.99 -33.46 -2.74
C THR A 87 -26.57 -34.19 -1.47
N ALA A 88 -27.50 -34.43 -0.54
CA ALA A 88 -27.21 -35.14 0.70
C ALA A 88 -26.78 -36.59 0.43
N HIS A 89 -27.52 -37.34 -0.42
CA HIS A 89 -27.21 -38.74 -0.76
C HIS A 89 -25.88 -38.82 -1.50
N ARG A 90 -25.66 -38.01 -2.52
CA ARG A 90 -24.42 -37.98 -3.28
C ARG A 90 -23.21 -37.72 -2.39
N ASN A 91 -23.26 -36.69 -1.52
CA ASN A 91 -22.15 -36.36 -0.63
C ASN A 91 -21.86 -37.47 0.38
N LYS A 92 -22.90 -38.11 0.94
CA LYS A 92 -22.75 -39.21 1.89
C LYS A 92 -22.11 -40.44 1.26
N ILE A 93 -22.60 -40.87 0.11
CA ILE A 93 -22.07 -42.06 -0.61
C ILE A 93 -20.65 -41.79 -1.05
N GLN A 94 -20.39 -40.62 -1.64
CA GLN A 94 -19.04 -40.25 -2.03
C GLN A 94 -18.05 -40.25 -0.87
N SER A 95 -18.41 -39.63 0.28
CA SER A 95 -17.57 -39.64 1.48
C SER A 95 -17.19 -41.03 1.94
N LEU A 96 -18.15 -41.97 1.96
CA LEU A 96 -17.90 -43.35 2.35
C LEU A 96 -16.92 -44.07 1.41
N ILE A 97 -17.10 -43.86 0.09
CA ILE A 97 -16.26 -44.54 -0.90
C ILE A 97 -14.87 -43.90 -0.94
N VAL A 98 -14.79 -42.57 -1.02
CA VAL A 98 -13.55 -41.80 -1.10
C VAL A 98 -12.68 -42.08 0.15
N GLY A 99 -13.28 -42.05 1.35
CA GLY A 99 -12.55 -42.31 2.60
C GLY A 99 -11.93 -43.70 2.68
N LYS A 100 -12.56 -44.69 1.98
CA LYS A 100 -12.03 -46.07 1.96
C LYS A 100 -11.02 -46.32 0.85
N ILE A 101 -11.26 -45.80 -0.35
CA ILE A 101 -10.47 -46.14 -1.55
C ILE A 101 -9.32 -45.16 -1.77
N PHE A 102 -9.50 -43.90 -1.47
CA PHE A 102 -8.52 -42.85 -1.78
C PHE A 102 -7.48 -42.61 -0.68
N ASN A 103 -7.45 -43.41 0.34
CA ASN A 103 -6.46 -43.30 1.41
C ASN A 103 -5.09 -43.90 0.98
N THR A 104 -4.51 -43.36 -0.07
CA THR A 104 -3.27 -43.85 -0.71
C THR A 104 -2.04 -43.00 -0.39
N GLY A 105 -2.24 -41.77 0.13
CA GLY A 105 -1.16 -40.80 0.33
C GLY A 105 -0.66 -40.17 -0.97
N SER A 106 -1.29 -40.45 -2.11
CA SER A 106 -0.86 -39.98 -3.45
C SER A 106 -1.09 -38.53 -3.64
N LYS A 107 -0.16 -37.90 -4.38
CA LYS A 107 -0.23 -36.49 -4.79
C LYS A 107 -0.02 -36.36 -6.29
N PHE A 108 -0.71 -35.42 -6.91
CA PHE A 108 -0.52 -35.11 -8.31
C PHE A 108 0.85 -34.48 -8.53
N LYS A 109 1.56 -34.99 -9.54
CA LYS A 109 2.88 -34.47 -9.90
C LYS A 109 2.73 -33.16 -10.65
N VAL A 110 3.41 -32.12 -10.20
CA VAL A 110 3.49 -30.84 -10.91
C VAL A 110 4.29 -31.05 -12.21
N PRO A 111 3.71 -30.81 -13.40
CA PRO A 111 4.42 -30.99 -14.65
C PRO A 111 5.45 -29.89 -14.88
N LYS A 112 6.44 -30.19 -15.74
CA LYS A 112 7.36 -29.17 -16.26
C LYS A 112 6.58 -28.11 -17.04
N GLY A 113 7.06 -26.85 -16.99
CA GLY A 113 6.42 -25.71 -17.70
C GLY A 113 5.34 -25.01 -16.89
N LEU A 114 5.22 -25.30 -15.59
CA LEU A 114 4.48 -24.49 -14.63
C LEU A 114 5.44 -23.78 -13.69
N VAL A 115 5.11 -22.54 -13.36
CA VAL A 115 5.79 -21.70 -12.35
C VAL A 115 4.79 -21.26 -11.31
N GLN A 116 5.25 -21.07 -10.07
CA GLN A 116 4.43 -20.51 -9.01
C GLN A 116 4.72 -19.05 -8.82
N LYS A 117 3.68 -18.25 -8.62
CA LYS A 117 3.78 -16.83 -8.25
C LYS A 117 2.80 -16.53 -7.12
N GLU A 118 3.24 -15.74 -6.17
CA GLU A 118 2.37 -15.16 -5.15
C GLU A 118 1.72 -13.91 -5.74
N VAL A 119 0.40 -13.91 -5.80
CA VAL A 119 -0.40 -12.82 -6.35
C VAL A 119 -1.24 -12.15 -5.28
N GLU A 120 -1.56 -10.89 -5.49
CA GLU A 120 -2.55 -10.20 -4.69
C GLU A 120 -3.95 -10.60 -5.18
N LEU A 121 -4.79 -11.05 -4.25
CA LEU A 121 -6.17 -11.40 -4.53
C LEU A 121 -6.97 -10.19 -5.05
N GLU A 122 -7.98 -10.49 -5.86
CA GLU A 122 -8.88 -9.48 -6.45
C GLU A 122 -8.16 -8.49 -7.40
N THR A 123 -7.06 -8.90 -8.03
CA THR A 123 -6.45 -8.13 -9.12
C THR A 123 -6.81 -8.74 -10.48
N ILE A 124 -7.32 -7.92 -11.40
CA ILE A 124 -7.67 -8.30 -12.77
C ILE A 124 -7.09 -7.26 -13.73
N PRO A 125 -6.14 -7.64 -14.60
CA PRO A 125 -5.44 -8.93 -14.64
C PRO A 125 -4.67 -9.22 -13.34
N ALA A 126 -4.33 -10.50 -13.10
CA ALA A 126 -3.59 -10.90 -11.91
C ALA A 126 -2.25 -10.13 -11.80
N ARG A 127 -1.92 -9.65 -10.59
CA ARG A 127 -0.67 -8.95 -10.27
C ARG A 127 0.04 -9.62 -9.11
N LEU A 128 1.36 -9.52 -9.09
CA LEU A 128 2.16 -10.01 -7.97
C LEU A 128 1.78 -9.24 -6.69
N ALA A 129 1.77 -9.94 -5.56
CA ALA A 129 1.65 -9.29 -4.27
C ALA A 129 2.89 -8.42 -3.99
N SER A 130 2.69 -7.22 -3.43
CA SER A 130 3.79 -6.39 -2.93
C SER A 130 4.22 -6.87 -1.54
N ASP A 131 5.37 -6.40 -1.05
CA ASP A 131 5.82 -6.69 0.32
C ASP A 131 4.86 -6.14 1.38
N TYR A 132 4.04 -5.16 1.01
CA TYR A 132 3.05 -4.50 1.87
C TYR A 132 1.64 -5.08 1.74
N THR A 133 1.40 -6.03 0.83
CA THR A 133 0.10 -6.69 0.73
C THR A 133 -0.14 -7.56 1.96
N PRO A 134 -1.28 -7.43 2.67
CA PRO A 134 -1.61 -8.29 3.81
C PRO A 134 -1.59 -9.77 3.47
N LYS A 135 -1.09 -10.61 4.37
CA LYS A 135 -0.98 -12.06 4.13
C LYS A 135 -2.28 -12.74 3.71
N ALA A 136 -3.43 -12.29 4.27
CA ALA A 136 -4.73 -12.84 3.90
C ALA A 136 -5.19 -12.46 2.48
N LEU A 137 -4.52 -11.49 1.85
CA LEU A 137 -4.79 -11.07 0.48
C LEU A 137 -3.72 -11.55 -0.50
N ARG A 138 -2.88 -12.50 -0.10
CA ARG A 138 -1.87 -13.15 -0.94
C ARG A 138 -2.23 -14.60 -1.15
N GLU A 139 -2.10 -15.08 -2.35
CA GLU A 139 -2.25 -16.49 -2.68
C GLU A 139 -1.23 -16.91 -3.73
N THR A 140 -0.69 -18.13 -3.57
CA THR A 140 0.26 -18.68 -4.53
C THR A 140 -0.48 -19.53 -5.56
N HIS A 141 -0.39 -19.12 -6.82
CA HIS A 141 -1.01 -19.83 -7.95
C HIS A 141 0.04 -20.35 -8.93
N TYR A 142 -0.36 -21.39 -9.68
CA TYR A 142 0.41 -21.91 -10.80
C TYR A 142 0.05 -21.18 -12.10
N PHE A 143 1.06 -20.88 -12.89
CA PHE A 143 0.94 -20.28 -14.23
C PHE A 143 1.74 -21.10 -15.24
N ILE A 144 1.32 -21.11 -16.50
CA ILE A 144 2.14 -21.62 -17.57
C ILE A 144 3.36 -20.69 -17.71
N SER A 145 4.56 -21.25 -17.71
CA SER A 145 5.81 -20.49 -17.84
C SER A 145 5.77 -19.56 -19.05
N GLY A 146 6.03 -18.28 -18.82
CA GLY A 146 5.93 -17.19 -19.81
C GLY A 146 4.56 -16.51 -19.86
N THR A 147 3.57 -16.95 -19.04
CA THR A 147 2.25 -16.29 -18.92
C THR A 147 1.95 -15.79 -17.51
N GLU A 148 2.91 -15.97 -16.60
CA GLU A 148 2.80 -15.48 -15.23
C GLU A 148 2.77 -13.95 -15.17
N PRO A 149 2.10 -13.34 -14.17
CA PRO A 149 2.16 -11.91 -13.96
C PRO A 149 3.58 -11.46 -13.61
N THR A 150 3.99 -10.33 -14.19
CA THR A 150 5.29 -9.68 -13.93
C THR A 150 5.14 -8.36 -13.19
N GLU A 151 3.95 -7.74 -13.25
CA GLU A 151 3.67 -6.48 -12.60
C GLU A 151 3.26 -6.70 -11.14
N VAL A 152 3.85 -5.94 -10.24
CA VAL A 152 3.47 -5.90 -8.82
C VAL A 152 2.23 -5.03 -8.65
N SER A 153 1.32 -5.44 -7.77
CA SER A 153 0.16 -4.62 -7.39
C SER A 153 0.62 -3.35 -6.68
N ASN A 154 0.03 -2.23 -7.05
CA ASN A 154 0.24 -0.93 -6.40
C ASN A 154 -0.85 -0.59 -5.37
N ARG A 155 -1.81 -1.49 -5.13
CA ARG A 155 -2.91 -1.26 -4.20
C ARG A 155 -2.40 -1.12 -2.76
N PHE A 156 -1.50 -2.02 -2.35
CA PHE A 156 -0.76 -1.93 -1.10
C PHE A 156 0.69 -1.60 -1.40
N SER A 157 0.99 -0.34 -1.74
CA SER A 157 2.35 0.17 -1.86
C SER A 157 2.87 0.64 -0.49
N GLU A 158 4.17 0.86 -0.41
CA GLU A 158 4.78 1.54 0.74
C GLU A 158 4.11 2.89 0.99
N LEU A 159 3.76 3.16 2.24
CA LEU A 159 3.20 4.45 2.61
C LEU A 159 4.31 5.51 2.65
N SER A 160 4.12 6.60 1.91
CA SER A 160 5.03 7.74 1.95
C SER A 160 4.94 8.48 3.28
N ASN A 161 6.01 9.17 3.68
CA ASN A 161 5.99 10.04 4.84
C ASN A 161 5.06 11.25 4.60
N PRO A 162 4.40 11.77 5.65
CA PRO A 162 3.85 13.12 5.60
C PRO A 162 4.98 14.14 5.41
N THR A 163 4.64 15.38 5.04
CA THR A 163 5.60 16.48 4.86
C THR A 163 5.25 17.66 5.76
N ASP A 164 6.16 18.63 5.85
CA ASP A 164 5.95 19.93 6.52
C ASP A 164 5.50 19.82 7.99
N LEU A 165 6.09 18.88 8.73
CA LEU A 165 5.79 18.71 10.16
C LEU A 165 6.23 19.95 10.94
N ASN A 166 5.26 20.66 11.50
CA ASN A 166 5.46 21.82 12.37
C ASN A 166 5.07 21.46 13.82
N VAL A 167 5.85 21.97 14.78
CA VAL A 167 5.65 21.75 16.21
C VAL A 167 5.55 23.10 16.91
N VAL A 168 4.46 23.32 17.63
CA VAL A 168 4.27 24.51 18.48
C VAL A 168 4.14 24.02 19.93
N GLU A 169 5.16 24.34 20.74
CA GLU A 169 5.20 23.96 22.15
C GLU A 169 4.61 25.03 23.05
N ASN A 170 3.89 24.58 24.09
CA ASN A 170 3.37 25.42 25.17
C ASN A 170 3.56 24.64 26.50
N GLY A 171 4.64 24.97 27.22
CA GLY A 171 5.02 24.23 28.41
C GLY A 171 5.37 22.76 28.10
N SER A 172 4.69 21.82 28.76
CA SER A 172 4.86 20.37 28.52
C SER A 172 3.96 19.83 27.40
N GLN A 173 3.22 20.68 26.70
CA GLN A 173 2.34 20.30 25.60
C GLN A 173 2.93 20.72 24.26
N ALA A 174 2.76 19.91 23.23
CA ALA A 174 3.12 20.22 21.87
C ALA A 174 1.94 20.01 20.92
N LYS A 175 1.63 21.01 20.09
CA LYS A 175 0.67 20.90 18.99
C LYS A 175 1.43 20.66 17.69
N LEU A 176 1.11 19.56 17.04
CA LEU A 176 1.66 19.14 15.75
C LEU A 176 0.71 19.50 14.62
N SER A 177 1.27 19.83 13.46
CA SER A 177 0.55 19.92 12.18
C SER A 177 1.49 19.53 11.04
N TRP A 178 0.94 18.91 10.00
CA TRP A 178 1.71 18.44 8.83
C TRP A 178 0.87 18.43 7.58
N THR A 179 1.53 18.30 6.42
CA THR A 179 0.87 18.02 5.15
C THR A 179 0.73 16.52 4.98
N GLY A 180 -0.51 16.05 4.79
CA GLY A 180 -0.81 14.62 4.61
C GLY A 180 -0.47 14.12 3.22
N ILE A 181 -0.41 12.80 3.07
CA ILE A 181 -0.31 12.13 1.77
C ILE A 181 -1.72 11.87 1.19
N SER A 182 -1.79 11.59 -0.11
CA SER A 182 -3.03 11.17 -0.77
C SER A 182 -3.57 9.88 -0.14
N LEU A 183 -4.90 9.72 -0.10
CA LEU A 183 -5.54 8.52 0.42
C LEU A 183 -5.08 7.29 -0.37
N PRO A 184 -4.51 6.26 0.30
CA PRO A 184 -4.04 5.06 -0.37
C PRO A 184 -5.18 4.28 -1.04
N SER A 185 -4.96 3.81 -2.27
CA SER A 185 -5.95 3.07 -3.06
C SER A 185 -6.51 1.82 -2.36
N ALA A 186 -5.74 1.23 -1.43
CA ALA A 186 -6.18 0.10 -0.62
C ALA A 186 -7.45 0.38 0.19
N VAL A 187 -7.65 1.63 0.64
CA VAL A 187 -8.78 2.06 1.49
C VAL A 187 -9.61 3.19 0.87
N ASP A 188 -9.23 3.68 -0.29
CA ASP A 188 -10.01 4.68 -1.03
C ASP A 188 -11.28 4.03 -1.60
N LYS A 189 -12.42 4.33 -0.97
CA LYS A 189 -13.71 3.78 -1.37
C LYS A 189 -14.10 4.16 -2.80
N THR A 190 -13.75 5.36 -3.26
CA THR A 190 -14.05 5.80 -4.63
C THR A 190 -13.25 4.98 -5.63
N TYR A 191 -11.95 4.87 -5.43
CA TYR A 191 -11.08 4.03 -6.24
C TYR A 191 -11.56 2.57 -6.27
N LEU A 192 -11.86 1.99 -5.10
CA LEU A 192 -12.32 0.60 -5.00
C LEU A 192 -13.65 0.39 -5.73
N THR A 193 -14.59 1.33 -5.60
CA THR A 193 -15.89 1.25 -6.29
C THR A 193 -15.70 1.23 -7.81
N ASP A 194 -14.92 2.15 -8.36
CA ASP A 194 -14.65 2.22 -9.79
C ASP A 194 -13.90 0.97 -10.29
N TYR A 195 -12.92 0.50 -9.51
CA TYR A 195 -12.15 -0.69 -9.83
C TYR A 195 -13.02 -1.95 -9.89
N PHE A 196 -13.84 -2.20 -8.87
CA PHE A 196 -14.70 -3.39 -8.83
C PHE A 196 -15.78 -3.34 -9.90
N ASN A 197 -16.40 -2.19 -10.14
CA ASN A 197 -17.40 -2.01 -11.21
C ASN A 197 -16.81 -2.29 -12.59
N THR A 198 -15.57 -1.89 -12.83
CA THR A 198 -14.89 -2.11 -14.11
C THR A 198 -14.44 -3.56 -14.28
N SER A 199 -13.94 -4.19 -13.20
CA SER A 199 -13.20 -5.45 -13.27
C SER A 199 -14.06 -6.69 -12.99
N PHE A 200 -15.19 -6.59 -12.23
CA PHE A 200 -15.92 -7.74 -11.70
C PHE A 200 -17.33 -7.94 -12.25
N SER A 201 -17.79 -7.04 -13.14
CA SER A 201 -19.10 -7.16 -13.81
C SER A 201 -20.24 -7.44 -12.82
N ILE A 202 -21.00 -8.54 -13.03
CA ILE A 202 -22.16 -8.92 -12.19
C ILE A 202 -21.80 -9.22 -10.72
N TYR A 203 -20.53 -9.44 -10.41
CA TYR A 203 -20.05 -9.70 -9.04
C TYR A 203 -19.49 -8.45 -8.37
N ALA A 204 -19.48 -7.30 -9.03
CA ALA A 204 -18.85 -6.07 -8.57
C ALA A 204 -19.32 -5.65 -7.16
N GLU A 205 -20.62 -5.54 -6.95
CA GLU A 205 -21.21 -5.11 -5.69
C GLU A 205 -20.84 -6.07 -4.54
N LYS A 206 -20.99 -7.38 -4.78
CA LYS A 206 -20.67 -8.39 -3.77
C LYS A 206 -19.19 -8.35 -3.39
N SER A 207 -18.31 -8.28 -4.38
CA SER A 207 -16.85 -8.26 -4.16
C SER A 207 -16.41 -6.97 -3.48
N LEU A 208 -16.97 -5.82 -3.87
CA LEU A 208 -16.74 -4.54 -3.21
C LEU A 208 -17.16 -4.59 -1.74
N ASN A 209 -18.36 -5.07 -1.44
CA ASN A 209 -18.85 -5.14 -0.06
C ASN A 209 -17.95 -6.05 0.81
N GLN A 210 -17.52 -7.19 0.29
CA GLN A 210 -16.57 -8.08 0.98
C GLN A 210 -15.23 -7.39 1.23
N ARG A 211 -14.72 -6.63 0.26
CA ARG A 211 -13.48 -5.86 0.40
C ARG A 211 -13.63 -4.75 1.44
N LEU A 212 -14.71 -3.98 1.43
CA LEU A 212 -14.96 -2.92 2.41
C LEU A 212 -15.10 -3.46 3.83
N GLU A 213 -15.78 -4.60 3.98
CA GLU A 213 -15.87 -5.32 5.25
C GLU A 213 -14.48 -5.80 5.73
N TYR A 214 -13.70 -6.39 4.83
CA TYR A 214 -12.32 -6.79 5.13
C TYR A 214 -11.48 -5.59 5.57
N ASN A 215 -11.57 -4.46 4.85
CA ASN A 215 -10.83 -3.25 5.20
C ASN A 215 -11.22 -2.75 6.58
N THR A 216 -12.52 -2.69 6.91
CA THR A 216 -13.00 -2.25 8.23
C THR A 216 -12.44 -3.11 9.34
N ASN A 217 -12.37 -4.43 9.15
CA ASN A 217 -12.01 -5.37 10.20
C ASN A 217 -10.50 -5.65 10.30
N ASN A 218 -9.72 -5.45 9.23
CA ASN A 218 -8.32 -5.90 9.17
C ASN A 218 -7.32 -4.81 8.75
N ILE A 219 -7.75 -3.78 8.03
CA ILE A 219 -6.88 -2.67 7.61
C ILE A 219 -7.11 -1.46 8.51
N GLY A 220 -8.36 -1.11 8.76
CA GLY A 220 -8.78 0.08 9.49
C GLY A 220 -8.73 1.34 8.63
N GLU A 221 -8.82 2.48 9.29
CA GLU A 221 -8.75 3.79 8.66
C GLU A 221 -7.30 4.17 8.34
N PHE A 222 -7.11 4.92 7.27
CA PHE A 222 -5.83 5.56 6.99
C PHE A 222 -5.68 6.83 7.84
N GLY A 223 -4.48 7.04 8.35
CA GLY A 223 -4.15 8.20 9.18
C GLY A 223 -2.67 8.22 9.54
N TYR A 224 -2.40 8.66 10.77
CA TYR A 224 -1.04 8.91 11.23
C TYR A 224 -0.83 8.37 12.64
N ASP A 225 0.20 7.58 12.81
CA ASP A 225 0.71 7.18 14.12
C ASP A 225 1.67 8.25 14.64
N ILE A 226 1.50 8.64 15.87
CA ILE A 226 2.29 9.68 16.55
C ILE A 226 3.17 9.02 17.60
N TYR A 227 4.44 9.39 17.60
CA TYR A 227 5.43 8.91 18.56
C TYR A 227 6.19 10.07 19.18
N LEU A 228 6.58 9.90 20.44
CA LEU A 228 7.63 10.65 21.09
C LEU A 228 8.95 9.87 20.99
N LYS A 229 10.07 10.54 20.79
CA LYS A 229 11.38 9.93 20.61
C LYS A 229 12.37 10.46 21.64
N SER A 230 13.13 9.53 22.25
CA SER A 230 14.28 9.82 23.12
C SER A 230 15.45 8.95 22.68
N GLY A 231 16.49 9.58 22.14
CA GLY A 231 17.60 8.89 21.47
C GLY A 231 17.10 8.04 20.30
N THR A 232 17.24 6.72 20.38
CA THR A 232 16.73 5.76 19.38
C THR A 232 15.35 5.19 19.71
N ASN A 233 14.83 5.41 20.92
CA ASN A 233 13.59 4.81 21.40
C ASN A 233 12.38 5.63 20.95
N LEU A 234 11.38 4.92 20.43
CA LEU A 234 10.08 5.47 20.05
C LEU A 234 9.02 5.04 21.07
N THR A 235 8.29 6.01 21.62
CA THR A 235 7.13 5.77 22.49
C THR A 235 5.87 6.14 21.71
N TYR A 236 4.98 5.18 21.48
CA TYR A 236 3.72 5.41 20.81
C TYR A 236 2.81 6.29 21.66
N VAL A 237 2.22 7.32 21.04
CA VAL A 237 1.33 8.29 21.70
C VAL A 237 -0.12 8.08 21.29
N GLY A 238 -0.38 7.87 20.00
CA GLY A 238 -1.74 7.70 19.50
C GLY A 238 -1.81 7.69 17.98
N PHE A 239 -3.04 7.52 17.49
CA PHE A 239 -3.39 7.54 16.07
C PHE A 239 -4.41 8.66 15.81
N THR A 240 -4.33 9.28 14.63
CA THR A 240 -5.30 10.28 14.16
C THR A 240 -5.49 10.20 12.66
N THR A 241 -6.71 10.46 12.20
CA THR A 241 -7.02 10.64 10.77
C THR A 241 -6.84 12.10 10.31
N ASN A 242 -6.64 13.02 11.27
CA ASN A 242 -6.41 14.43 10.99
C ASN A 242 -4.93 14.69 10.69
N THR A 243 -4.63 15.81 10.07
CA THR A 243 -3.26 16.31 9.82
C THR A 243 -2.74 17.20 10.97
N SER A 244 -3.27 17.02 12.16
CA SER A 244 -2.81 17.68 13.39
C SER A 244 -3.07 16.80 14.61
N TYR A 245 -2.24 16.98 15.62
CA TYR A 245 -2.36 16.24 16.89
C TYR A 245 -1.80 17.08 18.04
N THR A 246 -2.34 16.92 19.24
CA THR A 246 -1.80 17.56 20.46
C THR A 246 -1.26 16.48 21.37
N ILE A 247 -0.02 16.65 21.81
CA ILE A 247 0.69 15.73 22.72
C ILE A 247 0.90 16.41 24.05
N ASP A 248 0.68 15.71 25.14
CA ASP A 248 1.02 16.11 26.49
C ASP A 248 2.35 15.45 26.94
N ASN A 249 2.97 16.00 28.00
CA ASN A 249 4.16 15.44 28.65
C ASN A 249 5.39 15.25 27.75
N THR A 250 5.71 16.27 26.93
CA THR A 250 6.84 16.24 25.99
C THR A 250 8.22 16.47 26.61
N THR A 251 8.31 16.86 27.90
CA THR A 251 9.53 17.37 28.54
C THR A 251 10.72 16.41 28.60
N ASN A 252 10.49 15.09 28.52
CA ASN A 252 11.52 14.06 28.59
C ASN A 252 11.89 13.47 27.21
N TYR A 253 11.53 14.14 26.15
CA TYR A 253 11.72 13.64 24.78
C TYR A 253 12.45 14.66 23.92
N ASP A 254 13.25 14.15 22.98
CA ASP A 254 14.07 14.97 22.10
C ASP A 254 13.29 15.46 20.88
N SER A 255 12.36 14.62 20.41
CA SER A 255 11.62 14.88 19.17
C SER A 255 10.29 14.13 19.11
N VAL A 256 9.48 14.50 18.14
CA VAL A 256 8.25 13.81 17.75
C VAL A 256 8.44 13.15 16.39
N VAL A 257 7.76 12.03 16.16
CA VAL A 257 7.74 11.34 14.87
C VAL A 257 6.30 11.11 14.46
N VAL A 258 5.99 11.47 13.20
CA VAL A 258 4.68 11.24 12.58
C VAL A 258 4.85 10.28 11.42
N LYS A 259 4.15 9.16 11.45
CA LYS A 259 4.18 8.11 10.43
C LYS A 259 2.82 8.00 9.76
N SER A 260 2.78 7.97 8.43
CA SER A 260 1.59 7.50 7.73
C SER A 260 1.34 6.03 8.06
N ALA A 261 0.13 5.66 8.43
CA ALA A 261 -0.20 4.32 8.92
C ALA A 261 -1.69 3.98 8.74
N TYR A 262 -2.02 2.70 8.82
CA TYR A 262 -3.39 2.25 9.02
C TYR A 262 -3.68 2.03 10.51
N SER A 263 -4.92 2.20 10.93
CA SER A 263 -5.29 2.07 12.36
C SER A 263 -5.16 0.63 12.88
N ILE A 264 -5.35 -0.39 12.03
CA ILE A 264 -5.28 -1.81 12.37
C ILE A 264 -4.05 -2.47 11.74
N PHE A 265 -3.86 -2.37 10.43
CA PHE A 265 -2.77 -3.02 9.69
C PHE A 265 -1.45 -2.25 9.86
N LYS A 266 -0.68 -2.57 10.89
CA LYS A 266 0.56 -1.86 11.26
C LYS A 266 1.80 -2.31 10.49
N ASP A 267 1.73 -3.41 9.74
CA ASP A 267 2.87 -3.91 8.95
C ASP A 267 3.22 -3.00 7.74
N ASN A 268 2.30 -2.11 7.36
CA ASN A 268 2.54 -1.07 6.37
C ASN A 268 2.41 0.31 7.03
N SER A 269 3.53 0.87 7.43
CA SER A 269 3.65 2.24 7.92
C SER A 269 4.89 2.90 7.33
N SER A 270 4.85 4.22 7.14
CA SER A 270 6.00 4.95 6.64
C SER A 270 7.16 4.98 7.65
N SER A 271 8.37 5.30 7.18
CA SER A 271 9.55 5.46 8.05
C SER A 271 9.37 6.56 9.10
N GLY A 272 8.57 7.57 8.78
CA GLY A 272 8.19 8.67 9.66
C GLY A 272 8.94 9.97 9.37
N LEU A 273 8.27 11.08 9.63
CA LEU A 273 8.82 12.43 9.62
C LEU A 273 9.08 12.86 11.07
N THR A 274 10.29 13.33 11.34
CA THR A 274 10.73 13.73 12.69
C THR A 274 10.83 15.24 12.80
N ALA A 275 10.38 15.80 13.93
CA ALA A 275 10.62 17.19 14.31
C ALA A 275 11.07 17.25 15.76
N ASN A 276 12.03 18.14 16.05
CA ASN A 276 12.59 18.27 17.39
C ASN A 276 11.71 19.09 18.32
N LEU A 277 11.76 18.77 19.61
CA LEU A 277 11.14 19.54 20.70
C LEU A 277 12.14 20.58 21.23
N LYS A 278 11.68 21.73 21.70
CA LYS A 278 12.51 22.88 22.11
C LYS A 278 13.46 22.60 23.27
N GLY A 279 13.29 21.50 23.98
CA GLY A 279 14.25 21.07 25.00
C GLY A 279 15.51 20.42 24.44
N SER A 280 15.48 19.98 23.18
CA SER A 280 16.66 19.47 22.48
C SER A 280 17.35 20.63 21.77
N SER A 281 18.62 20.90 22.09
CA SER A 281 19.42 21.88 21.36
C SER A 281 19.58 21.43 19.91
N THR A 282 18.70 21.91 19.03
CA THR A 282 18.89 21.77 17.59
C THR A 282 19.87 22.82 17.15
N ASP A 283 21.04 22.41 16.83
CA ASP A 283 22.01 23.28 16.15
C ASP A 283 21.58 23.37 14.66
N PHE A 284 20.62 24.30 14.40
CA PHE A 284 20.23 24.61 13.03
C PHE A 284 21.09 25.74 12.50
N VAL A 285 21.81 25.46 11.42
CA VAL A 285 22.74 26.40 10.79
C VAL A 285 22.36 26.60 9.32
N ILE A 286 22.30 27.89 8.91
CA ILE A 286 22.33 28.24 7.50
C ILE A 286 23.79 28.34 7.09
N GLU A 287 24.30 27.32 6.40
CA GLU A 287 25.69 27.29 5.93
C GLU A 287 25.78 27.96 4.55
N LEU A 288 26.55 29.02 4.42
CA LEU A 288 26.79 29.67 3.15
C LEU A 288 27.75 28.84 2.28
N LYS A 289 27.31 28.40 1.10
CA LYS A 289 28.20 27.80 0.08
C LYS A 289 29.04 28.89 -0.60
N ALA A 290 30.23 28.54 -0.99
CA ALA A 290 31.08 29.39 -1.83
C ALA A 290 30.42 29.65 -3.18
N VAL A 291 30.54 30.87 -3.69
CA VAL A 291 30.04 31.31 -5.00
C VAL A 291 31.21 31.59 -5.93
N GLY A 292 31.34 30.78 -6.99
CA GLY A 292 32.38 30.93 -8.00
C GLY A 292 33.69 30.21 -7.67
N THR A 293 34.58 30.11 -8.68
CA THR A 293 35.84 29.35 -8.62
C THR A 293 37.08 30.19 -8.98
N LYS A 294 36.95 31.48 -9.20
CA LYS A 294 38.10 32.36 -9.49
C LYS A 294 38.91 32.58 -8.20
N ASN A 295 40.05 31.95 -8.15
CA ASN A 295 41.07 32.13 -7.09
C ASN A 295 40.64 31.82 -5.65
N GLY A 296 39.71 30.90 -5.41
CA GLY A 296 39.32 30.43 -4.10
C GLY A 296 37.79 30.30 -3.91
N ASN A 297 37.42 29.59 -2.85
CA ASN A 297 36.01 29.41 -2.43
C ASN A 297 35.56 30.69 -1.71
N TRP A 298 34.72 31.49 -2.36
CA TRP A 298 34.22 32.74 -1.79
C TRP A 298 32.85 32.57 -1.11
N ILE A 299 32.87 32.52 0.20
CA ILE A 299 31.63 32.62 0.98
C ILE A 299 31.06 34.06 0.86
N HIS A 300 31.95 35.06 0.91
CA HIS A 300 31.67 36.49 0.74
C HIS A 300 32.44 37.00 -0.49
N PRO A 301 31.82 36.94 -1.69
CA PRO A 301 32.55 37.19 -2.94
C PRO A 301 32.83 38.67 -3.17
N THR A 302 33.96 38.94 -3.86
CA THR A 302 34.28 40.23 -4.46
C THR A 302 34.18 40.12 -5.99
N TYR A 303 33.37 40.89 -6.61
CA TYR A 303 33.20 41.01 -8.08
C TYR A 303 33.93 42.25 -8.62
N GLN A 304 34.41 42.10 -9.84
CA GLN A 304 34.94 43.29 -10.56
C GLN A 304 33.81 44.12 -11.14
N ILE A 305 34.05 45.39 -11.38
CA ILE A 305 33.08 46.24 -12.06
C ILE A 305 32.69 45.60 -13.42
N ASN A 306 31.38 45.53 -13.69
CA ASN A 306 30.76 44.86 -14.84
C ASN A 306 30.88 43.32 -14.86
N GLU A 307 31.32 42.68 -13.79
CA GLU A 307 31.29 41.24 -13.68
C GLU A 307 29.86 40.72 -13.47
N THR A 308 29.56 39.55 -14.04
CA THR A 308 28.26 38.90 -13.86
C THR A 308 28.16 38.21 -12.50
N VAL A 309 27.15 38.57 -11.72
CA VAL A 309 26.85 37.91 -10.43
C VAL A 309 25.89 36.75 -10.65
N PRO A 310 26.21 35.53 -10.16
CA PRO A 310 25.29 34.40 -10.21
C PRO A 310 24.08 34.63 -9.31
N ASP A 311 23.04 33.77 -9.47
CA ASP A 311 21.92 33.74 -8.54
C ASP A 311 22.42 33.35 -7.12
N LEU A 312 22.26 34.28 -6.18
CA LEU A 312 22.69 34.13 -4.78
C LEU A 312 21.58 33.60 -3.87
N GLY A 313 20.53 33.03 -4.42
CA GLY A 313 19.40 32.47 -3.67
C GLY A 313 19.69 31.11 -3.04
N LEU A 314 18.66 30.25 -2.94
CA LEU A 314 18.71 28.95 -2.25
C LEU A 314 19.86 28.04 -2.69
N LYS A 315 20.21 28.06 -3.99
CA LYS A 315 21.30 27.22 -4.54
C LYS A 315 22.68 27.50 -3.93
N THR A 316 22.86 28.61 -3.23
CA THR A 316 24.14 29.03 -2.67
C THR A 316 24.25 28.81 -1.17
N ILE A 317 23.30 28.11 -0.58
CA ILE A 317 23.27 27.80 0.85
C ILE A 317 23.03 26.30 1.09
N LYS A 318 23.28 25.88 2.33
CA LYS A 318 22.87 24.58 2.89
C LYS A 318 22.16 24.82 4.20
N PHE A 319 21.27 23.90 4.54
CA PHE A 319 20.67 23.82 5.86
C PHE A 319 21.28 22.62 6.58
N LEU A 320 21.86 22.86 7.76
CA LEU A 320 22.40 21.82 8.60
C LEU A 320 21.56 21.71 9.88
N VAL A 321 21.27 20.50 10.28
CA VAL A 321 20.65 20.18 11.59
C VAL A 321 21.60 19.22 12.30
N ASN A 322 22.13 19.61 13.44
CA ASN A 322 23.14 18.84 14.17
C ASN A 322 24.29 18.38 13.24
N SER A 323 24.75 19.28 12.39
CA SER A 323 25.82 19.07 11.38
C SER A 323 25.44 18.13 10.21
N LEU A 324 24.20 17.65 10.11
CA LEU A 324 23.71 16.87 8.97
C LEU A 324 23.09 17.79 7.91
N ASP A 325 23.44 17.60 6.63
CA ASP A 325 22.86 18.34 5.51
C ASP A 325 21.42 17.89 5.28
N VAL A 326 20.47 18.79 5.50
CA VAL A 326 19.02 18.58 5.34
C VAL A 326 18.43 19.50 4.26
N THR A 327 19.26 20.07 3.40
CA THR A 327 18.88 21.05 2.40
C THR A 327 17.76 20.57 1.47
N ASP A 328 17.80 19.29 1.07
CA ASP A 328 16.82 18.70 0.16
C ASP A 328 15.51 18.27 0.87
N THR A 329 15.49 18.24 2.20
CA THR A 329 14.34 17.85 3.01
C THR A 329 13.49 19.03 3.49
N ILE A 330 14.02 20.26 3.38
CA ILE A 330 13.34 21.48 3.79
C ILE A 330 12.62 22.10 2.59
N SER A 331 11.33 22.40 2.75
CA SER A 331 10.55 23.06 1.69
C SER A 331 11.20 24.41 1.32
N LYS A 332 11.45 24.62 0.04
CA LYS A 332 12.04 25.84 -0.51
C LYS A 332 11.18 27.08 -0.26
N ASP A 333 9.88 26.90 -0.09
CA ASP A 333 8.93 27.98 0.17
C ASP A 333 9.09 28.59 1.57
N ASN A 334 9.75 27.91 2.48
CA ASN A 334 10.01 28.37 3.83
C ASN A 334 11.22 29.30 3.93
N MET A 335 12.05 29.39 2.88
CA MET A 335 13.21 30.25 2.84
C MET A 335 12.93 31.56 2.10
N LYS A 336 13.35 32.67 2.72
CA LYS A 336 13.38 33.99 2.10
C LYS A 336 14.79 34.51 2.04
N TYR A 337 15.13 35.26 1.00
CA TYR A 337 16.33 36.09 0.99
C TYR A 337 16.00 37.48 0.40
N GLU A 338 16.74 38.47 0.88
CA GLU A 338 16.60 39.88 0.47
C GLU A 338 17.97 40.45 0.22
N ILE A 339 18.07 41.32 -0.80
CA ILE A 339 19.32 41.94 -1.18
C ILE A 339 19.26 43.42 -0.75
N TYR A 340 20.31 43.91 -0.10
CA TYR A 340 20.45 45.26 0.33
C TYR A 340 21.73 45.88 -0.25
N ASP A 341 21.63 47.09 -0.87
CA ASP A 341 22.78 47.95 -1.18
C ASP A 341 23.15 48.70 0.10
N CYS A 342 24.31 48.40 0.62
CA CYS A 342 24.82 48.96 1.86
C CYS A 342 26.04 49.88 1.64
N THR A 343 26.26 50.39 0.43
CA THR A 343 27.36 51.28 0.07
C THR A 343 27.39 52.56 0.95
N ASN A 344 26.23 53.11 1.28
CA ASN A 344 26.08 54.24 2.20
C ASN A 344 25.13 53.89 3.35
N THR A 345 23.88 53.69 3.03
CA THR A 345 22.78 53.24 3.93
C THR A 345 22.13 52.04 3.32
N CYS A 346 21.94 50.95 4.10
CA CYS A 346 21.36 49.72 3.60
C CYS A 346 19.92 49.94 3.09
N THR A 347 19.73 49.87 1.78
CA THR A 347 18.41 49.96 1.12
C THR A 347 18.15 48.69 0.34
N LYS A 348 16.91 48.19 0.42
CA LYS A 348 16.51 46.98 -0.29
C LYS A 348 16.54 47.19 -1.80
N VAL A 349 17.12 46.24 -2.52
CA VAL A 349 17.22 46.27 -3.99
C VAL A 349 16.86 44.87 -4.55
N ASP A 350 16.57 44.79 -5.85
CA ASP A 350 16.17 43.54 -6.48
C ASP A 350 17.38 42.65 -6.89
N LYS A 351 18.52 43.25 -7.13
CA LYS A 351 19.76 42.55 -7.54
C LYS A 351 21.02 43.35 -7.20
N VAL A 352 22.13 42.62 -7.16
CA VAL A 352 23.47 43.23 -7.08
C VAL A 352 23.77 43.94 -8.41
N ASN A 353 24.15 45.23 -8.34
CA ASN A 353 24.56 46.02 -9.51
C ASN A 353 26.09 46.17 -9.50
N THR A 354 26.75 45.61 -10.49
CA THR A 354 28.22 45.67 -10.63
C THR A 354 28.72 46.82 -11.48
N SER A 355 27.87 47.73 -11.92
CA SER A 355 28.31 48.88 -12.79
C SER A 355 29.17 49.92 -12.09
N LYS A 356 29.26 49.86 -10.78
CA LYS A 356 30.07 50.77 -9.95
C LYS A 356 30.49 50.08 -8.67
N GLU A 357 31.51 50.61 -7.99
CA GLU A 357 31.92 50.18 -6.68
C GLU A 357 30.79 50.25 -5.65
N SER A 358 30.54 49.14 -4.94
CA SER A 358 29.39 49.01 -4.06
C SER A 358 29.56 47.86 -3.08
N GLU A 359 28.82 47.93 -1.95
CA GLU A 359 28.77 46.95 -0.90
C GLU A 359 27.33 46.42 -0.77
N TYR A 360 27.14 45.09 -0.72
CA TYR A 360 25.83 44.47 -0.60
C TYR A 360 25.77 43.47 0.54
N GLU A 361 24.59 43.37 1.14
CA GLU A 361 24.20 42.30 2.04
C GLU A 361 23.09 41.42 1.42
N ILE A 362 23.30 40.13 1.35
CA ILE A 362 22.24 39.17 1.02
C ILE A 362 21.82 38.54 2.34
N ARG A 363 20.64 38.90 2.83
CA ARG A 363 20.11 38.45 4.11
C ARG A 363 19.17 37.25 3.88
N TYR A 364 19.60 36.06 4.30
CA TYR A 364 18.81 34.85 4.27
C TYR A 364 18.02 34.68 5.56
N SER A 365 16.81 34.18 5.48
CA SER A 365 16.00 33.84 6.64
C SER A 365 15.10 32.64 6.37
N ILE A 366 14.95 31.78 7.37
CA ILE A 366 14.07 30.63 7.33
C ILE A 366 13.43 30.43 8.70
N ASN A 367 12.15 30.05 8.70
CA ASN A 367 11.51 29.58 9.93
C ASN A 367 11.67 28.08 9.98
N TYR A 368 12.41 27.59 10.95
CA TYR A 368 12.59 26.18 11.20
C TYR A 368 12.18 25.86 12.65
N LEU A 369 11.19 24.94 12.79
CA LEU A 369 10.63 24.57 14.09
C LEU A 369 10.15 25.77 14.94
N GLY A 370 9.50 26.74 14.30
CA GLY A 370 8.94 27.93 14.97
C GLY A 370 9.99 28.99 15.35
N THR A 371 11.28 28.76 15.07
CA THR A 371 12.38 29.72 15.29
C THR A 371 12.85 30.27 13.95
N THR A 372 12.99 31.61 13.87
CA THR A 372 13.56 32.24 12.67
C THR A 372 15.07 32.25 12.76
N HIS A 373 15.72 31.52 11.87
CA HIS A 373 17.17 31.51 11.69
C HIS A 373 17.53 32.48 10.58
N LYS A 374 18.67 33.16 10.75
CA LYS A 374 19.16 34.18 9.82
C LYS A 374 20.64 33.98 9.55
N GLU A 375 21.06 34.32 8.32
CA GLU A 375 22.48 34.38 7.94
C GLU A 375 22.67 35.50 6.89
N THR A 376 23.88 36.06 6.82
CA THR A 376 24.15 37.15 5.91
C THR A 376 25.42 36.89 5.10
N ARG A 377 25.30 37.01 3.78
CA ARG A 377 26.42 37.03 2.85
C ARG A 377 26.75 38.47 2.49
N TYR A 378 28.02 38.83 2.62
CA TYR A 378 28.52 40.13 2.15
C TYR A 378 29.07 39.99 0.75
N VAL A 379 28.72 40.96 -0.14
CA VAL A 379 29.16 41.00 -1.53
C VAL A 379 29.78 42.35 -1.80
N HIS A 380 31.01 42.35 -2.29
CA HIS A 380 31.75 43.53 -2.63
C HIS A 380 31.88 43.66 -4.14
N VAL A 381 31.78 44.88 -4.66
CA VAL A 381 32.05 45.23 -6.06
C VAL A 381 33.19 46.26 -6.06
N LYS A 382 34.29 45.95 -6.73
CA LYS A 382 35.53 46.75 -6.75
C LYS A 382 36.07 46.90 -8.15
#